data_94c2c9f2cd55da84fea5113a4b982dcf
#
_entry.id   94c2c9f2cd55da84fea5113a4b982dcf
#
_cell.length_a   1.000
_cell.length_b   1.000
_cell.length_c   1.000
_cell.angle_alpha   90.00
_cell.angle_beta   90.00
_cell.angle_gamma   90.00
#
_symmetry.space_group_name_H-M   'P 1'
#
loop_
_entity.id
_entity.type
_entity.pdbx_description
1 polymer ?
#
loop_
_entity_poly.entity_id
_entity_poly.type
_entity_poly.pdbx_seq_one_letter_code
_entity_poly.pdbx_strand_id
1 'polypeptide(L)'
;LAMIVDDVLHIVNSYCSNRRSDGMVTIEKFYKNGLYNPNYDDDLKRYKDIVMMLSDLVFEQTRLLNLILKRMRSYMPDYQIEAGKLMTDSVVEHNEYREDEETSSPYPGLKEYMIVRSTRNYHIGSGMIEI
;
A
#
# COMPACT_ATOMS: atom_id res chain seq x y z
N LEU A 1 -5.90 -12.27 0.32
CA LEU A 1 -5.54 -11.38 1.43
C LEU A 1 -4.17 -11.73 2.03
N ALA A 2 -3.88 -12.99 2.35
CA ALA A 2 -2.60 -13.40 2.95
C ALA A 2 -1.40 -12.94 2.11
N MET A 3 -1.43 -13.11 0.80
CA MET A 3 -0.34 -12.73 -0.11
C MET A 3 0.00 -11.23 -0.03
N ILE A 4 -0.99 -10.35 -0.04
CA ILE A 4 -0.72 -8.91 0.05
C ILE A 4 -0.19 -8.51 1.42
N VAL A 5 -0.65 -9.14 2.49
CA VAL A 5 -0.13 -8.91 3.84
C VAL A 5 1.34 -9.32 3.93
N ASP A 6 1.69 -10.48 3.37
CA ASP A 6 3.07 -10.95 3.33
C ASP A 6 3.97 -10.02 2.51
N ASP A 7 3.48 -9.53 1.37
CA ASP A 7 4.21 -8.56 0.53
C ASP A 7 4.42 -7.23 1.26
N VAL A 8 3.40 -6.70 1.93
CA VAL A 8 3.51 -5.48 2.75
C VAL A 8 4.51 -5.67 3.88
N LEU A 9 4.44 -6.80 4.60
CA LEU A 9 5.37 -7.10 5.69
C LEU A 9 6.81 -7.25 5.18
N HIS A 10 6.99 -7.87 4.02
CA HIS A 10 8.31 -8.00 3.41
C HIS A 10 8.93 -6.62 3.12
N ILE A 11 8.16 -5.70 2.55
CA ILE A 11 8.63 -4.34 2.27
C ILE A 11 8.90 -3.58 3.56
N VAL A 12 7.99 -3.65 4.54
CA VAL A 12 8.18 -3.01 5.85
C VAL A 12 9.45 -3.51 6.52
N ASN A 13 9.69 -4.82 6.54
CA ASN A 13 10.90 -5.40 7.13
C ASN A 13 12.17 -5.02 6.37
N SER A 14 12.08 -4.81 5.06
CA SER A 14 13.24 -4.47 4.23
C SER A 14 13.64 -3.00 4.32
N TYR A 15 12.67 -2.09 4.51
CA TYR A 15 12.90 -0.64 4.38
C TYR A 15 12.54 0.18 5.62
N CYS A 16 11.90 -0.42 6.62
CA CYS A 16 11.49 0.29 7.83
C CYS A 16 12.39 -0.07 9.02
N SER A 17 12.56 0.89 9.92
CA SER A 17 13.29 0.69 11.17
C SER A 17 12.49 1.14 12.38
N ASN A 18 12.68 0.44 13.53
CA ASN A 18 12.05 0.70 14.83
C ASN A 18 12.84 1.72 15.68
N ARG A 19 13.42 2.71 15.08
CA ARG A 19 14.37 3.60 15.78
C ARG A 19 13.72 4.74 16.57
N ARG A 20 12.40 4.80 16.64
CA ARG A 20 11.72 5.80 17.44
C ARG A 20 11.45 5.30 18.85
N SER A 21 11.67 6.18 19.84
CA SER A 21 11.38 5.92 21.26
C SER A 21 9.88 5.70 21.56
N ASP A 22 9.01 6.07 20.62
CA ASP A 22 7.54 5.90 20.68
C ASP A 22 7.05 4.56 20.11
N GLY A 23 7.96 3.69 19.68
CA GLY A 23 7.63 2.40 19.06
C GLY A 23 7.11 2.49 17.62
N MET A 24 7.08 3.67 17.01
CA MET A 24 6.64 3.83 15.63
C MET A 24 7.66 3.29 14.65
N VAL A 25 7.17 2.52 13.68
CA VAL A 25 7.95 2.05 12.54
C VAL A 25 7.91 3.11 11.45
N THR A 26 9.07 3.52 10.96
CA THR A 26 9.18 4.50 9.88
C THR A 26 10.10 3.99 8.79
N ILE A 27 9.84 4.41 7.55
CA ILE A 27 10.73 4.12 6.43
C ILE A 27 12.07 4.78 6.69
N GLU A 28 13.15 4.02 6.55
CA GLU A 28 14.49 4.49 6.80
C GLU A 28 14.90 5.55 5.75
N LYS A 29 15.31 6.72 6.25
CA LYS A 29 15.77 7.83 5.39
C LYS A 29 17.24 7.63 5.01
N PHE A 30 17.51 6.57 4.27
CA PHE A 30 18.88 6.19 3.89
C PHE A 30 19.61 7.25 3.04
N TYR A 31 18.90 8.16 2.40
CA TYR A 31 19.49 9.30 1.69
C TYR A 31 20.17 10.33 2.64
N LYS A 32 19.88 10.26 3.94
CA LYS A 32 20.48 11.12 4.98
C LYS A 32 21.67 10.46 5.69
N ASN A 33 22.24 9.40 5.15
CA ASN A 33 23.36 8.72 5.77
C ASN A 33 24.65 9.55 5.69
N GLY A 34 25.17 9.94 6.86
CA GLY A 34 26.41 10.67 7.02
C GLY A 34 26.34 12.16 6.72
N LEU A 35 27.52 12.82 6.75
CA LEU A 35 27.67 14.26 6.48
C LEU A 35 27.62 14.58 4.98
N TYR A 36 27.93 13.64 4.12
CA TYR A 36 27.93 13.77 2.67
C TYR A 36 27.49 12.47 2.00
N ASN A 37 26.47 12.55 1.16
CA ASN A 37 26.01 11.44 0.33
C ASN A 37 26.12 11.81 -1.15
N PRO A 38 27.07 11.23 -1.91
CA PRO A 38 27.24 11.52 -3.34
C PRO A 38 26.05 11.07 -4.19
N ASN A 39 25.23 10.13 -3.68
CA ASN A 39 24.04 9.60 -4.34
C ASN A 39 22.73 10.16 -3.75
N TYR A 40 22.79 11.32 -3.14
CA TYR A 40 21.64 11.89 -2.40
C TYR A 40 20.36 11.96 -3.24
N ASP A 41 20.46 12.43 -4.48
CA ASP A 41 19.27 12.62 -5.33
C ASP A 41 18.64 11.27 -5.74
N ASP A 42 19.45 10.27 -6.06
CA ASP A 42 18.99 8.92 -6.40
C ASP A 42 18.39 8.22 -5.18
N ASP A 43 19.04 8.33 -4.04
CA ASP A 43 18.56 7.75 -2.79
C ASP A 43 17.26 8.43 -2.32
N LEU A 44 17.15 9.75 -2.47
CA LEU A 44 15.93 10.48 -2.15
C LEU A 44 14.77 10.07 -3.06
N LYS A 45 15.03 9.92 -4.36
CA LYS A 45 14.04 9.43 -5.31
C LYS A 45 13.57 8.03 -4.93
N ARG A 46 14.49 7.13 -4.68
CA ARG A 46 14.19 5.75 -4.26
C ARG A 46 13.36 5.73 -2.96
N TYR A 47 13.70 6.56 -1.99
CA TYR A 47 12.92 6.71 -0.76
C TYR A 47 11.47 7.13 -1.06
N LYS A 48 11.27 8.14 -1.91
CA LYS A 48 9.93 8.59 -2.30
C LYS A 48 9.14 7.50 -3.02
N ASP A 49 9.78 6.75 -3.90
CA ASP A 49 9.16 5.64 -4.63
C ASP A 49 8.69 4.54 -3.68
N ILE A 50 9.47 4.21 -2.64
CA ILE A 50 9.09 3.25 -1.60
C ILE A 50 7.88 3.75 -0.80
N VAL A 51 7.87 5.03 -0.40
CA VAL A 51 6.74 5.63 0.33
C VAL A 51 5.46 5.55 -0.49
N MET A 52 5.52 5.93 -1.76
CA MET A 52 4.35 5.91 -2.65
C MET A 52 3.87 4.48 -2.92
N MET A 53 4.79 3.54 -3.09
CA MET A 53 4.43 2.14 -3.29
C MET A 53 3.75 1.54 -2.06
N LEU A 54 4.26 1.81 -0.85
CA LEU A 54 3.62 1.34 0.38
C LEU A 54 2.21 1.92 0.53
N SER A 55 2.02 3.19 0.21
CA SER A 55 0.70 3.81 0.22
C SER A 55 -0.25 3.13 -0.77
N ASP A 56 0.19 2.88 -1.99
CA ASP A 56 -0.61 2.18 -3.00
C ASP A 56 -0.96 0.75 -2.54
N LEU A 57 -0.04 0.04 -1.89
CA LEU A 57 -0.29 -1.30 -1.34
C LEU A 57 -1.30 -1.29 -0.18
N VAL A 58 -1.28 -0.27 0.67
CA VAL A 58 -2.28 -0.09 1.72
C VAL A 58 -3.67 0.12 1.13
N PHE A 59 -3.77 0.93 0.08
CA PHE A 59 -5.03 1.09 -0.65
C PHE A 59 -5.49 -0.22 -1.31
N GLU A 60 -4.58 -0.97 -1.93
CA GLU A 60 -4.89 -2.27 -2.52
C GLU A 60 -5.38 -3.27 -1.46
N GLN A 61 -4.76 -3.28 -0.29
CA GLN A 61 -5.21 -4.11 0.84
C GLN A 61 -6.63 -3.73 1.28
N THR A 62 -6.92 -2.44 1.36
CA THR A 62 -8.27 -1.94 1.71
C THR A 62 -9.29 -2.33 0.65
N ARG A 63 -8.95 -2.23 -0.63
CA ARG A 63 -9.78 -2.70 -1.74
C ARG A 63 -10.13 -4.18 -1.61
N LEU A 64 -9.13 -5.02 -1.32
CA LEU A 64 -9.35 -6.46 -1.13
C LEU A 64 -10.24 -6.77 0.06
N LEU A 65 -10.07 -6.07 1.18
CA LEU A 65 -10.93 -6.24 2.35
C LEU A 65 -12.38 -5.87 2.03
N ASN A 66 -12.60 -4.78 1.30
CA ASN A 66 -13.93 -4.39 0.86
C ASN A 66 -14.54 -5.40 -0.12
N LEU A 67 -13.73 -5.98 -1.02
CA LEU A 67 -14.16 -7.05 -1.91
C LEU A 67 -14.59 -8.30 -1.14
N ILE A 68 -13.84 -8.69 -0.11
CA ILE A 68 -14.19 -9.81 0.78
C ILE A 68 -15.51 -9.53 1.50
N LEU A 69 -15.67 -8.34 2.08
CA LEU A 69 -16.91 -7.95 2.76
C LEU A 69 -18.10 -7.99 1.81
N LYS A 70 -17.95 -7.50 0.58
CA LYS A 70 -19.00 -7.58 -0.44
C LYS A 70 -19.41 -9.02 -0.75
N ARG A 71 -18.42 -9.91 -0.94
CA ARG A 71 -18.69 -11.33 -1.17
C ARG A 71 -19.34 -12.01 0.03
N MET A 72 -18.87 -11.73 1.24
CA MET A 72 -19.47 -12.26 2.47
C MET A 72 -20.94 -11.86 2.60
N ARG A 73 -21.30 -10.62 2.33
CA ARG A 73 -22.68 -10.13 2.33
C ARG A 73 -23.57 -10.88 1.33
N SER A 74 -23.05 -11.26 0.17
CA SER A 74 -23.80 -12.02 -0.84
C SER A 74 -24.04 -13.48 -0.43
N TYR A 75 -23.13 -14.09 0.34
CA TYR A 75 -23.25 -15.49 0.81
C TYR A 75 -23.97 -15.63 2.15
N MET A 76 -24.04 -14.56 2.94
CA MET A 76 -24.61 -14.55 4.29
C MET A 76 -25.67 -13.45 4.44
N PRO A 77 -26.77 -13.49 3.68
CA PRO A 77 -27.79 -12.42 3.70
C PRO A 77 -28.47 -12.24 5.06
N ASP A 78 -28.52 -13.30 5.89
CA ASP A 78 -29.11 -13.27 7.23
C ASP A 78 -28.20 -12.64 8.29
N TYR A 79 -26.90 -12.48 8.00
CA TYR A 79 -25.99 -11.72 8.83
C TYR A 79 -26.05 -10.24 8.44
N GLN A 80 -26.57 -9.43 9.34
CA GLN A 80 -26.52 -7.96 9.21
C GLN A 80 -25.09 -7.45 9.42
N ILE A 81 -24.22 -7.73 8.46
CA ILE A 81 -22.96 -7.02 8.35
C ILE A 81 -23.33 -5.62 7.88
N GLU A 82 -23.14 -4.61 8.73
CA GLU A 82 -23.43 -3.21 8.39
C GLU A 82 -22.82 -2.87 7.02
N ALA A 83 -23.59 -2.14 6.21
CA ALA A 83 -23.19 -1.77 4.85
C ALA A 83 -22.15 -0.65 4.87
N GLY A 84 -21.04 -0.88 5.60
CA GLY A 84 -19.88 0.01 5.67
C GLY A 84 -18.77 -0.41 4.69
N LYS A 85 -17.98 0.57 4.27
CA LYS A 85 -16.72 0.35 3.58
C LYS A 85 -15.58 0.67 4.53
N LEU A 86 -14.52 -0.12 4.46
CA LEU A 86 -13.27 0.23 5.12
C LEU A 86 -12.61 1.37 4.32
N MET A 87 -12.07 2.34 5.04
CA MET A 87 -11.35 3.46 4.48
C MET A 87 -9.94 3.50 5.07
N THR A 88 -8.98 3.92 4.28
CA THR A 88 -7.64 4.19 4.78
C THR A 88 -7.55 5.64 5.24
N ASP A 89 -6.91 5.85 6.39
CA ASP A 89 -6.50 7.17 6.82
C ASP A 89 -5.20 7.53 6.07
N SER A 90 -5.33 8.27 4.98
CA SER A 90 -4.20 8.72 4.17
C SER A 90 -4.04 10.22 4.31
N VAL A 91 -2.80 10.66 4.41
CA VAL A 91 -2.42 12.09 4.42
C VAL A 91 -2.66 12.77 3.06
N VAL A 92 -3.01 12.01 2.03
CA VAL A 92 -3.30 12.52 0.68
C VAL A 92 -4.78 12.86 0.59
N GLU A 93 -5.11 14.01 0.06
CA GLU A 93 -6.46 14.63 -0.01
C GLU A 93 -7.57 13.80 -0.70
N HIS A 94 -7.27 12.61 -1.17
CA HIS A 94 -8.20 11.75 -1.89
C HIS A 94 -8.36 10.36 -1.24
N ASN A 95 -8.86 10.35 -0.02
CA ASN A 95 -9.14 9.11 0.74
C ASN A 95 -10.37 8.33 0.25
N GLU A 96 -10.99 8.73 -0.83
CA GLU A 96 -12.12 8.00 -1.36
C GLU A 96 -11.67 6.79 -2.16
N TYR A 97 -11.68 5.63 -1.53
CA TYR A 97 -11.69 4.37 -2.24
C TYR A 97 -12.97 4.29 -3.10
N ARG A 98 -12.81 4.43 -4.40
CA ARG A 98 -13.89 4.20 -5.36
C ARG A 98 -13.91 2.74 -5.74
N GLU A 99 -15.05 2.12 -5.51
CA GLU A 99 -15.31 0.77 -5.94
C GLU A 99 -15.70 0.80 -7.42
N ASP A 100 -14.72 0.65 -8.30
CA ASP A 100 -14.98 0.44 -9.71
C ASP A 100 -15.13 -1.06 -9.98
N GLU A 101 -16.01 -1.43 -10.90
CA GLU A 101 -16.22 -2.82 -11.31
C GLU A 101 -14.91 -3.45 -11.84
N GLU A 102 -14.06 -2.66 -12.48
CA GLU A 102 -12.75 -3.07 -12.98
C GLU A 102 -11.77 -3.47 -11.86
N THR A 103 -11.98 -2.99 -10.65
CA THR A 103 -11.12 -3.31 -9.49
C THR A 103 -11.63 -4.48 -8.65
N SER A 104 -12.60 -5.23 -9.13
CA SER A 104 -13.17 -6.40 -8.43
C SER A 104 -12.27 -7.65 -8.46
N SER A 105 -11.16 -7.61 -9.20
CA SER A 105 -10.21 -8.71 -9.31
C SER A 105 -9.42 -8.95 -8.02
N PRO A 106 -9.00 -10.19 -7.73
CA PRO A 106 -8.11 -10.46 -6.61
C PRO A 106 -6.72 -9.84 -6.80
N TYR A 107 -5.96 -9.73 -5.73
CA TYR A 107 -4.58 -9.27 -5.76
C TYR A 107 -3.70 -10.26 -6.52
N PRO A 108 -2.97 -9.84 -7.57
CA PRO A 108 -2.23 -10.74 -8.44
C PRO A 108 -0.85 -11.15 -7.91
N GLY A 109 -0.39 -10.55 -6.81
CA GLY A 109 0.97 -10.64 -6.31
C GLY A 109 1.79 -9.40 -6.63
N LEU A 110 2.86 -9.17 -5.87
CA LEU A 110 3.61 -7.90 -5.90
C LEU A 110 4.18 -7.58 -7.28
N LYS A 111 4.73 -8.57 -7.95
CA LYS A 111 5.37 -8.39 -9.26
C LYS A 111 4.37 -7.94 -10.34
N GLU A 112 3.26 -8.62 -10.45
CA GLU A 112 2.18 -8.27 -11.38
C GLU A 112 1.47 -6.99 -10.96
N TYR A 113 1.30 -6.77 -9.65
CA TYR A 113 0.74 -5.55 -9.12
C TYR A 113 1.56 -4.32 -9.51
N MET A 114 2.88 -4.38 -9.46
CA MET A 114 3.74 -3.27 -9.89
C MET A 114 3.50 -2.85 -11.34
N ILE A 115 3.10 -3.79 -12.20
CA ILE A 115 2.78 -3.50 -13.61
C ILE A 115 1.41 -2.83 -13.74
N VAL A 116 0.40 -3.35 -13.03
CA VAL A 116 -1.00 -2.86 -13.16
C VAL A 116 -1.33 -1.70 -12.23
N ARG A 117 -0.45 -1.38 -11.30
CA ARG A 117 -0.63 -0.37 -10.26
C ARG A 117 -1.03 0.99 -10.83
N SER A 118 -0.43 1.41 -11.93
CA SER A 118 -0.74 2.68 -12.60
C SER A 118 -2.17 2.77 -13.15
N THR A 119 -2.85 1.65 -13.31
CA THR A 119 -4.25 1.60 -13.77
C THR A 119 -5.26 1.73 -12.63
N ARG A 120 -4.80 1.73 -11.37
CA ARG A 120 -5.65 1.85 -10.19
C ARG A 120 -6.03 3.31 -9.95
N ASN A 121 -7.26 3.56 -9.52
CA ASN A 121 -7.78 4.90 -9.24
C ASN A 121 -7.08 5.61 -8.08
N TYR A 122 -6.48 4.85 -7.19
CA TYR A 122 -5.76 5.33 -6.02
C TYR A 122 -4.24 5.38 -6.24
N HIS A 123 -3.78 5.13 -7.45
CA HIS A 123 -2.36 5.18 -7.77
C HIS A 123 -1.80 6.60 -7.55
N ILE A 124 -0.85 6.72 -6.64
CA ILE A 124 -0.27 8.01 -6.23
C ILE A 124 1.19 8.18 -6.65
N GLY A 125 1.84 7.12 -7.11
CA GLY A 125 3.24 7.18 -7.47
C GLY A 125 3.57 6.39 -8.72
N SER A 126 4.45 6.94 -9.55
CA SER A 126 4.91 6.31 -10.79
C SER A 126 6.21 5.52 -10.64
N GLY A 127 6.85 5.62 -9.47
CA GLY A 127 8.14 4.95 -9.24
C GLY A 127 8.01 3.44 -9.21
N MET A 128 8.90 2.77 -9.95
CA MET A 128 9.11 1.33 -9.81
C MET A 128 10.37 1.11 -8.98
N ILE A 129 10.27 0.29 -7.95
CA ILE A 129 11.44 -0.18 -7.22
C ILE A 129 11.79 -1.58 -7.69
N GLU A 130 13.09 -1.85 -7.80
CA GLU A 130 13.58 -3.22 -7.98
C GLU A 130 13.30 -4.00 -6.69
N ILE A 131 12.58 -5.07 -6.86
CA ILE A 131 12.15 -5.96 -5.78
C ILE A 131 13.04 -7.19 -5.81
#